data_f772827ca9dd982ba992944e1bf11245
#
_entry.id   f772827ca9dd982ba992944e1bf11245
#
_cell.length_a   1.000
_cell.length_b   1.000
_cell.length_c   1.000
_cell.angle_alpha   90.00
_cell.angle_beta   90.00
_cell.angle_gamma   90.00
#
_symmetry.space_group_name_H-M   'P 1'
#
loop_
_entity.id
_entity.type
_entity.pdbx_description
1 polymer ?
#
loop_
_entity_poly.entity_id
_entity_poly.type
_entity_poly.pdbx_seq_one_letter_code
_entity_poly.pdbx_strand_id
1 'polypeptide(L)'
;MVLTLAMAAGVVSGAGNVNSAKAETVAMVTPAVVTDFASLPTPAQATVTLQGKNAQTQIPNVIVPIRVEKRGVIEIGATVTTGAAASIEMGFFSDQNCTKSAGSSTTIASGSTQVIDKTFTVETAATYYVRFKWSSTVPAGAATIKMLAYAYSGTEMTLTSTFQPVFNGEGVNTLYHKLNVKKTGFVAICGNEYRESGTSLVASSLSFKICNAKKKALHNGYLSSLNNYTEKYALKKGTYYVAVTSSQRYQLKAESRAWKDQGGKSKKKAKTIKRGKSANGTVLLTEGTKKADWYKIKLPKKSKMKIKIATACTGTASVMKVQIIPANRHYTLINSSSLVADKGKTLASRNKLKAGTYYIKVTKLTKSTSGVYRIKFMK
;
A
#
# COMPACT_ATOMS: atom_id res chain seq x y z
N MET A 1 0.36 -11.69 -1.26
CA MET A 1 -0.06 -13.08 -1.00
C MET A 1 -1.21 -13.38 -1.95
N VAL A 2 -1.10 -14.39 -2.78
CA VAL A 2 -2.21 -14.78 -3.67
C VAL A 2 -2.93 -15.92 -2.97
N LEU A 3 -4.22 -15.76 -2.76
CA LEU A 3 -5.09 -16.81 -2.25
C LEU A 3 -5.67 -17.53 -3.48
N THR A 4 -5.21 -18.74 -3.73
CA THR A 4 -5.77 -19.59 -4.78
C THR A 4 -6.66 -20.63 -4.12
N LEU A 5 -7.91 -20.66 -4.53
CA LEU A 5 -8.90 -21.61 -4.05
C LEU A 5 -8.96 -22.80 -5.00
N ALA A 6 -8.65 -23.99 -4.49
CA ALA A 6 -8.72 -25.21 -5.26
C ALA A 6 -10.14 -25.79 -5.20
N MET A 7 -10.71 -26.05 -6.36
CA MET A 7 -11.90 -26.90 -6.46
C MET A 7 -11.47 -28.35 -6.20
N ALA A 8 -12.02 -28.98 -5.18
CA ALA A 8 -11.98 -30.43 -5.06
C ALA A 8 -13.35 -30.97 -5.47
N ALA A 9 -13.49 -31.23 -6.77
CA ALA A 9 -14.59 -32.07 -7.25
C ALA A 9 -14.22 -33.52 -7.02
N GLY A 10 -14.55 -34.06 -5.88
CA GLY A 10 -14.43 -35.49 -5.58
C GLY A 10 -15.70 -36.22 -6.00
N VAL A 11 -15.76 -36.69 -7.24
CA VAL A 11 -16.68 -37.76 -7.60
C VAL A 11 -16.05 -39.07 -7.11
N VAL A 12 -16.53 -39.60 -6.02
CA VAL A 12 -16.23 -40.98 -5.62
C VAL A 12 -17.40 -41.86 -6.03
N SER A 13 -17.24 -42.54 -7.17
CA SER A 13 -18.01 -43.71 -7.51
C SER A 13 -17.28 -44.94 -6.98
N GLY A 14 -17.79 -45.55 -5.96
CA GLY A 14 -17.25 -46.80 -5.43
C GLY A 14 -18.17 -47.38 -4.39
N ALA A 15 -18.89 -48.47 -4.74
CA ALA A 15 -19.73 -49.21 -3.85
C ALA A 15 -18.87 -49.89 -2.76
N GLY A 16 -19.16 -49.58 -1.53
CA GLY A 16 -18.59 -50.25 -0.34
C GLY A 16 -19.20 -49.64 0.90
N ASN A 17 -20.04 -50.40 1.61
CA ASN A 17 -20.68 -50.04 2.87
C ASN A 17 -19.67 -49.64 3.92
N VAL A 18 -19.50 -48.32 4.12
CA VAL A 18 -18.97 -47.75 5.36
C VAL A 18 -19.73 -46.46 5.61
N ASN A 19 -20.42 -46.34 6.73
CA ASN A 19 -21.13 -45.16 7.21
C ASN A 19 -20.11 -44.00 7.48
N SER A 20 -19.68 -43.31 6.43
CA SER A 20 -18.97 -42.06 6.60
C SER A 20 -19.90 -40.90 6.23
N ALA A 21 -20.08 -39.97 7.15
CA ALA A 21 -20.79 -38.73 6.86
C ALA A 21 -20.17 -38.05 5.64
N LYS A 22 -20.96 -37.90 4.56
CA LYS A 22 -20.53 -37.14 3.38
C LYS A 22 -20.34 -35.67 3.77
N ALA A 23 -19.11 -35.20 3.77
CA ALA A 23 -18.84 -33.77 3.77
C ALA A 23 -19.14 -33.23 2.36
N GLU A 24 -20.09 -32.34 2.23
CA GLU A 24 -20.29 -31.61 0.96
C GLU A 24 -19.23 -30.50 0.84
N THR A 25 -18.44 -30.57 -0.22
CA THR A 25 -17.46 -29.54 -0.55
C THR A 25 -18.05 -28.63 -1.60
N VAL A 26 -18.10 -27.32 -1.34
CA VAL A 26 -18.64 -26.34 -2.25
C VAL A 26 -17.53 -25.63 -3.00
N ALA A 27 -17.72 -25.42 -4.32
CA ALA A 27 -16.79 -24.72 -5.18
C ALA A 27 -16.69 -23.23 -4.80
N MET A 28 -15.48 -22.70 -4.72
CA MET A 28 -15.20 -21.30 -4.42
C MET A 28 -14.77 -20.53 -5.67
N VAL A 29 -15.07 -19.24 -5.71
CA VAL A 29 -14.73 -18.36 -6.82
C VAL A 29 -13.32 -17.82 -6.64
N THR A 30 -12.51 -17.84 -7.72
CA THR A 30 -11.18 -17.25 -7.71
C THR A 30 -11.28 -15.74 -7.59
N PRO A 31 -10.60 -15.09 -6.62
CA PRO A 31 -10.67 -13.64 -6.46
C PRO A 31 -10.01 -12.91 -7.62
N ALA A 32 -10.65 -11.83 -8.08
CA ALA A 32 -10.04 -10.92 -9.04
C ALA A 32 -8.87 -10.17 -8.40
N VAL A 33 -7.85 -9.85 -9.19
CA VAL A 33 -6.72 -9.02 -8.74
C VAL A 33 -7.21 -7.58 -8.62
N VAL A 34 -7.14 -7.01 -7.41
CA VAL A 34 -7.50 -5.61 -7.18
C VAL A 34 -6.36 -4.73 -7.66
N THR A 35 -6.60 -3.95 -8.69
CA THR A 35 -5.63 -3.02 -9.28
C THR A 35 -5.84 -1.58 -8.83
N ASP A 36 -7.02 -1.26 -8.30
CA ASP A 36 -7.36 0.09 -7.85
C ASP A 36 -6.88 0.32 -6.42
N PHE A 37 -6.23 1.46 -6.23
CA PHE A 37 -5.71 1.94 -4.96
C PHE A 37 -6.80 2.15 -3.88
N ALA A 38 -7.99 2.57 -4.28
CA ALA A 38 -9.11 2.85 -3.39
C ALA A 38 -9.95 1.60 -3.05
N SER A 39 -9.72 0.50 -3.76
CA SER A 39 -10.49 -0.71 -3.57
C SER A 39 -9.85 -1.64 -2.52
N LEU A 40 -10.71 -2.33 -1.79
CA LEU A 40 -10.30 -3.38 -0.87
C LEU A 40 -9.72 -4.58 -1.63
N PRO A 41 -8.83 -5.37 -1.00
CA PRO A 41 -8.49 -6.67 -1.55
C PRO A 41 -9.78 -7.46 -1.81
N THR A 42 -9.95 -7.97 -3.02
CA THR A 42 -11.13 -8.77 -3.33
C THR A 42 -11.04 -10.09 -2.56
N PRO A 43 -11.99 -10.40 -1.67
CA PRO A 43 -11.95 -11.64 -0.92
C PRO A 43 -12.26 -12.83 -1.82
N ALA A 44 -11.76 -13.97 -1.44
CA ALA A 44 -12.30 -15.22 -1.89
C ALA A 44 -13.69 -15.42 -1.29
N GLN A 45 -14.65 -15.85 -2.09
CA GLN A 45 -16.05 -15.99 -1.67
C GLN A 45 -16.52 -17.42 -1.84
N ALA A 46 -17.31 -17.88 -0.88
CA ALA A 46 -18.07 -19.11 -0.98
C ALA A 46 -19.47 -18.92 -0.41
N THR A 47 -20.45 -19.55 -1.04
CA THR A 47 -21.77 -19.73 -0.47
C THR A 47 -21.99 -21.21 -0.25
N VAL A 48 -22.25 -21.59 0.98
CA VAL A 48 -22.42 -22.99 1.37
C VAL A 48 -23.75 -23.17 2.08
N THR A 49 -24.33 -24.36 1.98
CA THR A 49 -25.55 -24.74 2.69
C THR A 49 -25.20 -25.74 3.79
N LEU A 50 -25.44 -25.38 5.04
CA LEU A 50 -25.37 -26.29 6.17
C LEU A 50 -26.75 -26.92 6.35
N GLN A 51 -26.84 -28.22 6.12
CA GLN A 51 -28.10 -28.97 6.19
C GLN A 51 -28.66 -28.97 7.61
N GLY A 52 -29.99 -28.98 7.71
CA GLY A 52 -30.69 -29.16 8.97
C GLY A 52 -30.73 -30.63 9.39
N LYS A 53 -31.55 -30.94 10.41
CA LYS A 53 -31.74 -32.27 10.94
C LYS A 53 -32.29 -33.20 9.86
N ASN A 54 -31.55 -34.26 9.59
CA ASN A 54 -32.07 -35.39 8.80
C ASN A 54 -32.26 -36.59 9.75
N ALA A 55 -32.84 -37.68 9.24
CA ALA A 55 -33.09 -38.88 10.03
C ALA A 55 -31.82 -39.60 10.59
N GLN A 56 -30.62 -39.09 10.27
CA GLN A 56 -29.33 -39.63 10.72
C GLN A 56 -28.86 -38.94 11.99
N THR A 57 -28.18 -39.68 12.86
CA THR A 57 -27.71 -39.24 14.17
C THR A 57 -26.50 -38.29 14.15
N GLN A 58 -25.94 -37.97 12.98
CA GLN A 58 -24.74 -37.15 12.88
C GLN A 58 -25.07 -35.66 12.72
N ILE A 59 -24.29 -34.81 13.37
CA ILE A 59 -24.39 -33.36 13.23
C ILE A 59 -23.88 -32.97 11.87
N PRO A 60 -24.72 -32.39 10.99
CA PRO A 60 -24.29 -31.92 9.66
C PRO A 60 -23.16 -30.90 9.78
N ASN A 61 -22.19 -31.01 8.90
CA ASN A 61 -21.11 -30.05 8.79
C ASN A 61 -20.79 -29.78 7.32
N VAL A 62 -20.15 -28.65 7.06
CA VAL A 62 -19.68 -28.23 5.74
C VAL A 62 -18.23 -27.76 5.89
N ILE A 63 -17.36 -28.23 5.00
CA ILE A 63 -15.94 -27.91 5.01
C ILE A 63 -15.58 -27.15 3.71
N VAL A 64 -14.94 -25.98 3.88
CA VAL A 64 -14.48 -25.13 2.79
C VAL A 64 -12.97 -25.09 2.77
N PRO A 65 -12.30 -25.65 1.73
CA PRO A 65 -10.85 -25.60 1.62
C PRO A 65 -10.38 -24.20 1.21
N ILE A 66 -9.30 -23.73 1.83
CA ILE A 66 -8.62 -22.45 1.51
C ILE A 66 -7.15 -22.75 1.24
N ARG A 67 -6.69 -22.53 0.01
CA ARG A 67 -5.27 -22.65 -0.32
C ARG A 67 -4.53 -21.36 -0.02
N VAL A 68 -3.50 -21.45 0.79
CA VAL A 68 -2.61 -20.36 1.17
C VAL A 68 -1.25 -20.60 0.55
N GLU A 69 -0.74 -19.65 -0.22
CA GLU A 69 0.52 -19.80 -0.95
C GLU A 69 1.74 -19.34 -0.16
N LYS A 70 1.54 -18.57 0.92
CA LYS A 70 2.62 -18.03 1.75
C LYS A 70 2.15 -17.90 3.20
N ARG A 71 3.12 -17.96 4.12
CA ARG A 71 2.91 -17.56 5.51
C ARG A 71 2.25 -16.18 5.61
N GLY A 72 1.30 -16.00 6.53
CA GLY A 72 0.61 -14.73 6.73
C GLY A 72 -0.56 -14.82 7.68
N VAL A 73 -1.53 -13.95 7.49
CA VAL A 73 -2.79 -13.92 8.23
C VAL A 73 -3.94 -14.12 7.26
N ILE A 74 -4.87 -14.98 7.60
CA ILE A 74 -6.16 -15.13 6.93
C ILE A 74 -7.23 -14.53 7.82
N GLU A 75 -8.06 -13.71 7.23
CA GLU A 75 -9.27 -13.18 7.84
C GLU A 75 -10.47 -13.86 7.18
N ILE A 76 -11.36 -14.42 7.98
CA ILE A 76 -12.57 -15.09 7.50
C ILE A 76 -13.77 -14.39 8.10
N GLY A 77 -14.55 -13.76 7.21
CA GLY A 77 -15.87 -13.24 7.51
C GLY A 77 -16.94 -14.24 7.08
N ALA A 78 -17.95 -14.46 7.89
CA ALA A 78 -19.09 -15.28 7.53
C ALA A 78 -20.40 -14.60 7.89
N THR A 79 -21.34 -14.60 6.93
CA THR A 79 -22.72 -14.16 7.15
C THR A 79 -23.60 -15.41 7.13
N VAL A 80 -24.33 -15.63 8.20
CA VAL A 80 -25.25 -16.76 8.33
C VAL A 80 -26.67 -16.29 8.19
N THR A 81 -27.42 -16.96 7.31
CA THR A 81 -28.86 -16.77 7.17
C THR A 81 -29.55 -18.10 7.51
N THR A 82 -30.34 -18.12 8.55
CA THR A 82 -31.15 -19.28 8.96
C THR A 82 -32.49 -18.84 9.47
N GLY A 83 -33.54 -19.61 9.16
CA GLY A 83 -34.87 -19.43 9.74
C GLY A 83 -35.05 -20.05 11.14
N ALA A 84 -34.01 -20.64 11.71
CA ALA A 84 -34.08 -21.38 12.98
C ALA A 84 -33.19 -20.75 14.05
N ALA A 85 -33.63 -20.85 15.32
CA ALA A 85 -32.89 -20.39 16.47
C ALA A 85 -31.81 -21.43 16.90
N ALA A 86 -30.73 -21.53 16.11
CA ALA A 86 -29.63 -22.46 16.40
C ALA A 86 -28.28 -21.79 16.07
N SER A 87 -27.26 -22.08 16.84
CA SER A 87 -25.92 -21.53 16.69
C SER A 87 -25.04 -22.41 15.81
N ILE A 88 -24.16 -21.78 15.04
CA ILE A 88 -23.18 -22.43 14.16
C ILE A 88 -21.77 -22.16 14.69
N GLU A 89 -20.97 -23.21 14.78
CA GLU A 89 -19.53 -23.10 15.09
C GLU A 89 -18.73 -23.03 13.79
N MET A 90 -17.84 -22.05 13.68
CA MET A 90 -16.82 -21.94 12.63
C MET A 90 -15.47 -22.32 13.24
N GLY A 91 -14.82 -23.34 12.68
CA GLY A 91 -13.48 -23.78 13.06
C GLY A 91 -12.51 -23.70 11.90
N PHE A 92 -11.22 -23.51 12.20
CA PHE A 92 -10.15 -23.43 11.20
C PHE A 92 -9.12 -24.54 11.45
N PHE A 93 -8.79 -25.31 10.43
CA PHE A 93 -8.03 -26.55 10.53
C PHE A 93 -6.93 -26.65 9.48
N SER A 94 -5.86 -27.39 9.82
CA SER A 94 -4.75 -27.67 8.91
C SER A 94 -4.90 -28.98 8.14
N ASP A 95 -5.91 -29.78 8.44
CA ASP A 95 -6.18 -31.06 7.79
C ASP A 95 -7.63 -31.15 7.30
N GLN A 96 -7.85 -31.92 6.24
CA GLN A 96 -9.16 -32.09 5.60
C GLN A 96 -10.22 -32.73 6.50
N ASN A 97 -9.81 -33.59 7.44
CA ASN A 97 -10.71 -34.24 8.37
C ASN A 97 -11.09 -33.32 9.54
N CYS A 98 -10.54 -32.10 9.59
CA CYS A 98 -10.78 -31.13 10.65
C CYS A 98 -10.49 -31.67 12.06
N THR A 99 -9.40 -32.43 12.20
CA THR A 99 -8.93 -33.00 13.47
C THR A 99 -7.81 -32.17 14.08
N LYS A 100 -7.00 -31.45 13.25
CA LYS A 100 -5.89 -30.61 13.67
C LYS A 100 -6.30 -29.13 13.60
N SER A 101 -6.70 -28.56 14.74
CA SER A 101 -7.04 -27.14 14.81
C SER A 101 -5.84 -26.27 14.43
N ALA A 102 -6.05 -25.30 13.55
CA ALA A 102 -5.08 -24.28 13.16
C ALA A 102 -5.42 -22.89 13.77
N GLY A 103 -6.46 -22.83 14.60
CA GLY A 103 -6.88 -21.62 15.30
C GLY A 103 -8.11 -21.86 16.18
N SER A 104 -8.42 -20.92 17.05
CA SER A 104 -9.61 -21.03 17.93
C SER A 104 -10.91 -21.00 17.12
N SER A 105 -11.85 -21.91 17.44
CA SER A 105 -13.20 -21.84 16.88
C SER A 105 -13.97 -20.62 17.41
N THR A 106 -15.02 -20.25 16.71
CA THR A 106 -15.95 -19.21 17.15
C THR A 106 -17.37 -19.64 16.85
N THR A 107 -18.31 -19.22 17.70
CA THR A 107 -19.72 -19.55 17.57
C THR A 107 -20.49 -18.35 17.04
N ILE A 108 -21.33 -18.60 16.06
CA ILE A 108 -22.24 -17.66 15.43
C ILE A 108 -23.60 -17.88 16.03
N ALA A 109 -24.15 -16.90 16.75
CA ALA A 109 -25.49 -16.99 17.30
C ALA A 109 -26.54 -16.93 16.18
N SER A 110 -27.68 -17.57 16.42
CA SER A 110 -28.78 -17.67 15.44
C SER A 110 -29.72 -16.46 15.48
N GLY A 111 -30.54 -16.35 14.44
CA GLY A 111 -31.73 -15.50 14.42
C GLY A 111 -31.55 -14.08 13.90
N SER A 112 -30.36 -13.71 13.43
CA SER A 112 -30.11 -12.45 12.71
C SER A 112 -29.00 -12.63 11.70
N THR A 113 -28.95 -11.77 10.70
CA THR A 113 -27.81 -11.69 9.79
C THR A 113 -26.59 -11.20 10.60
N GLN A 114 -25.78 -12.12 11.09
CA GLN A 114 -24.55 -11.79 11.80
C GLN A 114 -23.35 -11.93 10.86
N VAL A 115 -22.50 -10.94 10.88
CA VAL A 115 -21.19 -11.00 10.24
C VAL A 115 -20.19 -11.36 11.33
N ILE A 116 -19.47 -12.45 11.15
CA ILE A 116 -18.35 -12.81 12.01
C ILE A 116 -17.09 -12.62 11.23
N ASP A 117 -16.15 -11.96 11.88
CA ASP A 117 -14.81 -11.74 11.40
C ASP A 117 -13.82 -12.37 12.37
N LYS A 118 -13.02 -13.31 11.86
CA LYS A 118 -12.00 -14.00 12.66
C LYS A 118 -10.69 -14.08 11.88
N THR A 119 -9.60 -13.75 12.55
CA THR A 119 -8.25 -13.83 11.98
C THR A 119 -7.51 -15.06 12.46
N PHE A 120 -6.75 -15.68 11.57
CA PHE A 120 -5.93 -16.85 11.83
C PHE A 120 -4.53 -16.63 11.28
N THR A 121 -3.50 -16.90 12.10
CA THR A 121 -2.11 -16.90 11.64
C THR A 121 -1.81 -18.24 10.98
N VAL A 122 -1.26 -18.20 9.76
CA VAL A 122 -0.82 -19.39 9.02
C VAL A 122 0.69 -19.36 8.86
N GLU A 123 1.36 -20.39 9.37
CA GLU A 123 2.82 -20.46 9.42
C GLU A 123 3.43 -21.00 8.12
N THR A 124 2.68 -21.78 7.36
CA THR A 124 3.16 -22.45 6.15
C THR A 124 2.21 -22.28 4.99
N ALA A 125 2.73 -22.34 3.76
CA ALA A 125 1.93 -22.47 2.56
C ALA A 125 1.29 -23.88 2.53
N ALA A 126 -0.04 -23.93 2.60
CA ALA A 126 -0.80 -25.19 2.63
C ALA A 126 -2.26 -24.94 2.26
N THR A 127 -3.03 -26.01 2.12
CA THR A 127 -4.49 -25.95 2.13
C THR A 127 -4.97 -26.05 3.56
N TYR A 128 -5.73 -25.06 4.00
CA TYR A 128 -6.42 -25.02 5.27
C TYR A 128 -7.92 -25.24 5.05
N TYR A 129 -8.65 -25.58 6.09
CA TYR A 129 -10.04 -25.96 6.00
C TYR A 129 -10.88 -25.19 7.01
N VAL A 130 -11.93 -24.54 6.55
CA VAL A 130 -12.94 -23.89 7.40
C VAL A 130 -14.13 -24.84 7.51
N ARG A 131 -14.41 -25.28 8.73
CA ARG A 131 -15.57 -26.11 9.00
C ARG A 131 -16.67 -25.30 9.65
N PHE A 132 -17.86 -25.39 9.11
CA PHE A 132 -19.09 -24.92 9.75
C PHE A 132 -19.92 -26.13 10.21
N LYS A 133 -20.34 -26.13 11.45
CA LYS A 133 -21.23 -27.15 12.03
C LYS A 133 -22.21 -26.50 12.99
N TRP A 134 -23.33 -27.15 13.26
CA TRP A 134 -24.23 -26.74 14.32
C TRP A 134 -23.54 -26.94 15.70
N SER A 135 -23.62 -25.91 16.55
CA SER A 135 -22.89 -25.94 17.82
C SER A 135 -23.65 -26.67 18.96
N SER A 136 -24.97 -26.77 18.84
CA SER A 136 -25.82 -27.39 19.87
C SER A 136 -26.94 -28.20 19.23
N THR A 137 -28.12 -27.64 19.13
CA THR A 137 -29.29 -28.31 18.56
C THR A 137 -29.30 -28.14 17.06
N VAL A 138 -29.43 -29.23 16.30
CA VAL A 138 -29.59 -29.20 14.85
C VAL A 138 -31.03 -28.85 14.51
N PRO A 139 -31.33 -27.74 13.87
CA PRO A 139 -32.69 -27.37 13.47
C PRO A 139 -33.18 -28.21 12.31
N ALA A 140 -34.50 -28.24 12.08
CA ALA A 140 -35.08 -28.93 10.95
C ALA A 140 -34.71 -28.27 9.60
N GLY A 141 -34.54 -26.95 9.57
CA GLY A 141 -34.18 -26.19 8.39
C GLY A 141 -32.67 -26.06 8.17
N ALA A 142 -32.25 -25.79 6.94
CA ALA A 142 -30.89 -25.54 6.58
C ALA A 142 -30.50 -24.07 6.84
N ALA A 143 -29.19 -23.81 6.93
CA ALA A 143 -28.63 -22.46 6.96
C ALA A 143 -27.82 -22.19 5.70
N THR A 144 -27.93 -20.97 5.17
CA THR A 144 -27.04 -20.47 4.12
C THR A 144 -25.93 -19.65 4.75
N ILE A 145 -24.68 -19.99 4.44
CA ILE A 145 -23.49 -19.31 4.93
C ILE A 145 -22.77 -18.69 3.75
N LYS A 146 -22.66 -17.36 3.75
CA LYS A 146 -21.81 -16.63 2.81
C LYS A 146 -20.48 -16.34 3.50
N MET A 147 -19.41 -16.95 3.01
CA MET A 147 -18.05 -16.79 3.55
C MET A 147 -17.23 -15.88 2.66
N LEU A 148 -16.46 -14.99 3.28
CA LEU A 148 -15.43 -14.16 2.67
C LEU A 148 -14.09 -14.49 3.32
N ALA A 149 -13.04 -14.72 2.52
CA ALA A 149 -11.70 -14.96 3.04
C ALA A 149 -10.72 -13.98 2.43
N TYR A 150 -10.02 -13.24 3.27
CA TYR A 150 -8.96 -12.30 2.90
C TYR A 150 -7.61 -12.87 3.33
N ALA A 151 -6.58 -12.63 2.53
CA ALA A 151 -5.24 -13.06 2.85
C ALA A 151 -4.29 -11.86 2.91
N TYR A 152 -3.56 -11.76 4.01
CA TYR A 152 -2.62 -10.68 4.29
C TYR A 152 -1.22 -11.22 4.55
N SER A 153 -0.19 -10.43 4.18
CA SER A 153 1.15 -10.71 4.69
C SER A 153 1.20 -10.34 6.17
N GLY A 154 1.51 -11.29 7.02
CA GLY A 154 1.75 -11.05 8.46
C GLY A 154 3.19 -10.67 8.79
N THR A 155 4.07 -10.48 7.79
CA THR A 155 5.51 -10.31 7.97
C THR A 155 6.08 -9.18 7.14
N GLU A 156 7.35 -8.84 7.42
CA GLU A 156 8.13 -7.92 6.59
C GLU A 156 8.20 -8.43 5.14
N MET A 157 8.01 -7.53 4.19
CA MET A 157 8.04 -7.86 2.75
C MET A 157 8.98 -6.92 1.99
N THR A 158 9.34 -7.29 0.76
CA THR A 158 9.99 -6.37 -0.17
C THR A 158 8.92 -5.65 -0.98
N LEU A 159 8.91 -4.31 -0.92
CA LEU A 159 7.96 -3.49 -1.65
C LEU A 159 8.20 -3.59 -3.16
N THR A 160 7.11 -3.76 -3.90
CA THR A 160 7.04 -3.78 -5.37
C THR A 160 6.15 -2.68 -5.89
N SER A 161 5.98 -2.58 -7.20
CA SER A 161 5.02 -1.65 -7.83
C SER A 161 3.55 -2.09 -7.72
N THR A 162 3.31 -3.28 -7.20
CA THR A 162 1.97 -3.82 -6.95
C THR A 162 1.61 -3.63 -5.50
N PHE A 163 0.36 -3.29 -5.19
CA PHE A 163 -0.13 -3.23 -3.82
C PHE A 163 -0.04 -4.61 -3.16
N GLN A 164 0.44 -4.60 -1.93
CA GLN A 164 0.59 -5.79 -1.10
C GLN A 164 -0.18 -5.55 0.19
N PRO A 165 -1.25 -6.31 0.43
CA PRO A 165 -2.02 -6.21 1.67
C PRO A 165 -1.23 -6.82 2.83
N VAL A 166 -1.28 -6.14 3.97
CA VAL A 166 -0.59 -6.52 5.20
C VAL A 166 -1.55 -6.44 6.37
N PHE A 167 -1.50 -7.45 7.22
CA PHE A 167 -2.14 -7.44 8.52
C PHE A 167 -1.25 -8.16 9.52
N ASN A 168 -0.91 -7.49 10.62
CA ASN A 168 0.04 -8.00 11.60
C ASN A 168 -0.65 -8.68 12.81
N GLY A 169 -1.97 -8.90 12.73
CA GLY A 169 -2.77 -9.35 13.86
C GLY A 169 -3.04 -8.22 14.86
N GLU A 170 -3.59 -8.54 16.00
CA GLU A 170 -3.99 -7.57 17.03
C GLU A 170 -2.81 -6.91 17.78
N GLY A 171 -1.59 -7.35 17.52
CA GLY A 171 -0.40 -6.79 18.14
C GLY A 171 0.10 -5.51 17.44
N VAL A 172 0.41 -4.46 18.21
CA VAL A 172 1.02 -3.22 17.70
C VAL A 172 2.52 -3.43 17.49
N ASN A 173 2.89 -4.14 16.43
CA ASN A 173 4.29 -4.37 16.07
C ASN A 173 4.72 -3.49 14.89
N THR A 174 5.99 -3.11 14.86
CA THR A 174 6.55 -2.39 13.71
C THR A 174 7.09 -3.39 12.69
N LEU A 175 6.51 -3.38 11.49
CA LEU A 175 7.02 -4.13 10.33
C LEU A 175 7.91 -3.22 9.46
N TYR A 176 9.09 -3.72 9.08
CA TYR A 176 10.07 -3.01 8.26
C TYR A 176 10.07 -3.55 6.83
N HIS A 177 9.22 -3.01 5.96
CA HIS A 177 9.13 -3.41 4.58
C HIS A 177 10.32 -2.92 3.78
N LYS A 178 11.03 -3.83 3.12
CA LYS A 178 12.26 -3.52 2.39
C LYS A 178 11.98 -2.75 1.11
N LEU A 179 12.68 -1.64 0.91
CA LEU A 179 12.61 -0.79 -0.26
C LEU A 179 13.97 -0.76 -0.95
N ASN A 180 14.09 -1.41 -2.10
CA ASN A 180 15.32 -1.46 -2.89
C ASN A 180 15.35 -0.37 -3.95
N VAL A 181 16.15 0.68 -3.76
CA VAL A 181 16.35 1.74 -4.74
C VAL A 181 17.53 1.38 -5.65
N LYS A 182 17.25 0.81 -6.83
CA LYS A 182 18.28 0.33 -7.78
C LYS A 182 19.13 1.45 -8.37
N LYS A 183 18.58 2.65 -8.55
CA LYS A 183 19.27 3.85 -9.08
C LYS A 183 18.82 5.07 -8.31
N THR A 184 19.77 6.00 -8.04
CA THR A 184 19.42 7.30 -7.43
C THR A 184 18.34 7.99 -8.24
N GLY A 185 17.29 8.49 -7.59
CA GLY A 185 16.21 9.17 -8.27
C GLY A 185 14.91 9.24 -7.50
N PHE A 186 13.84 9.26 -8.25
CA PHE A 186 12.48 9.37 -7.76
C PHE A 186 11.98 8.06 -7.16
N VAL A 187 11.28 8.17 -6.03
CA VAL A 187 10.57 7.09 -5.36
C VAL A 187 9.20 7.59 -4.95
N ALA A 188 8.16 6.85 -5.27
CA ALA A 188 6.82 7.04 -4.75
C ALA A 188 6.48 5.88 -3.81
N ILE A 189 5.94 6.19 -2.65
CA ILE A 189 5.37 5.23 -1.71
C ILE A 189 3.86 5.49 -1.68
N CYS A 190 3.08 4.48 -2.00
CA CYS A 190 1.63 4.55 -2.01
C CYS A 190 1.07 3.51 -1.06
N GLY A 191 -0.04 3.84 -0.39
CA GLY A 191 -0.70 2.94 0.53
C GLY A 191 -1.75 3.64 1.38
N ASN A 192 -2.52 2.84 2.06
CA ASN A 192 -3.53 3.27 3.02
C ASN A 192 -3.72 2.21 4.09
N GLU A 193 -4.24 2.61 5.22
CA GLU A 193 -4.81 1.75 6.23
C GLU A 193 -6.29 1.50 5.91
N TYR A 194 -6.85 0.41 6.40
CA TYR A 194 -8.27 0.12 6.32
C TYR A 194 -8.87 0.13 7.71
N ARG A 195 -10.00 0.80 7.85
CA ARG A 195 -10.78 0.83 9.08
C ARG A 195 -12.18 0.31 8.83
N GLU A 196 -12.74 -0.32 9.83
CA GLU A 196 -14.12 -0.76 9.80
C GLU A 196 -15.06 0.45 9.85
N SER A 197 -16.08 0.41 9.00
CA SER A 197 -17.18 1.37 9.00
C SER A 197 -18.47 0.59 8.75
N GLY A 198 -19.16 0.25 9.80
CA GLY A 198 -20.27 -0.71 9.75
C GLY A 198 -19.80 -2.08 9.27
N THR A 199 -20.39 -2.58 8.19
CA THR A 199 -20.04 -3.88 7.56
C THR A 199 -18.97 -3.75 6.46
N SER A 200 -18.38 -2.58 6.28
CA SER A 200 -17.42 -2.31 5.19
C SER A 200 -16.08 -1.83 5.74
N LEU A 201 -15.03 -2.15 5.00
CA LEU A 201 -13.71 -1.58 5.24
C LEU A 201 -13.53 -0.34 4.38
N VAL A 202 -13.14 0.78 4.98
CA VAL A 202 -12.88 2.04 4.27
C VAL A 202 -11.42 2.43 4.33
N ALA A 203 -10.93 3.04 3.25
CA ALA A 203 -9.56 3.53 3.21
C ALA A 203 -9.35 4.66 4.23
N SER A 204 -8.30 4.56 5.01
CA SER A 204 -7.89 5.50 6.04
C SER A 204 -6.42 5.90 5.87
N SER A 205 -6.01 6.90 6.63
CA SER A 205 -4.63 7.40 6.59
C SER A 205 -3.66 6.40 7.20
N LEU A 206 -2.47 6.30 6.62
CA LEU A 206 -1.39 5.44 7.08
C LEU A 206 -0.15 6.24 7.43
N SER A 207 0.30 6.14 8.68
CA SER A 207 1.58 6.68 9.14
C SER A 207 2.70 5.68 8.92
N PHE A 208 3.86 6.15 8.47
CA PHE A 208 5.03 5.30 8.29
C PHE A 208 6.33 6.06 8.52
N LYS A 209 7.44 5.36 8.60
CA LYS A 209 8.78 5.95 8.64
C LYS A 209 9.62 5.42 7.49
N ILE A 210 10.36 6.30 6.81
CA ILE A 210 11.45 5.87 5.94
C ILE A 210 12.68 5.71 6.81
N CYS A 211 13.28 4.52 6.78
CA CYS A 211 14.49 4.18 7.51
C CYS A 211 15.63 3.85 6.55
N ASN A 212 16.87 4.06 6.99
CA ASN A 212 18.06 3.61 6.28
C ASN A 212 18.28 2.08 6.41
N ALA A 213 19.34 1.55 5.80
CA ALA A 213 19.66 0.13 5.85
C ALA A 213 19.88 -0.43 7.28
N LYS A 214 20.17 0.43 8.25
CA LYS A 214 20.31 0.07 9.67
C LYS A 214 19.00 0.26 10.46
N LYS A 215 17.87 0.37 9.78
CA LYS A 215 16.53 0.63 10.35
C LYS A 215 16.42 1.94 11.16
N LYS A 216 17.40 2.87 11.04
CA LYS A 216 17.33 4.20 11.66
C LYS A 216 16.42 5.12 10.83
N ALA A 217 15.47 5.76 11.49
CA ALA A 217 14.50 6.66 10.85
C ALA A 217 15.19 7.87 10.20
N LEU A 218 14.82 8.16 8.96
CA LEU A 218 15.22 9.32 8.17
C LEU A 218 14.09 10.34 8.06
N HIS A 219 12.84 9.87 8.02
CA HIS A 219 11.66 10.70 7.80
C HIS A 219 10.41 10.00 8.31
N ASN A 220 9.47 10.79 8.84
CA ASN A 220 8.10 10.34 9.13
C ASN A 220 7.21 10.73 7.97
N GLY A 221 6.56 9.75 7.35
CA GLY A 221 5.63 9.92 6.24
C GLY A 221 4.19 9.74 6.68
N TYR A 222 3.26 10.30 5.88
CA TYR A 222 1.84 10.24 6.14
C TYR A 222 1.06 10.18 4.83
N LEU A 223 0.40 9.05 4.58
CA LEU A 223 -0.44 8.81 3.42
C LEU A 223 -1.90 9.11 3.79
N SER A 224 -2.55 9.94 3.03
CA SER A 224 -3.95 10.34 3.27
C SER A 224 -4.63 10.75 1.97
N SER A 225 -5.92 10.97 2.01
CA SER A 225 -6.68 11.53 0.88
C SER A 225 -6.13 12.88 0.38
N LEU A 226 -5.51 13.69 1.27
CA LEU A 226 -4.94 15.00 0.91
C LEU A 226 -3.76 14.89 -0.07
N ASN A 227 -3.01 13.79 -0.06
CA ASN A 227 -1.91 13.53 -0.97
C ASN A 227 -2.19 12.36 -1.91
N ASN A 228 -3.46 12.01 -2.11
CA ASN A 228 -3.88 10.82 -2.85
C ASN A 228 -3.15 9.57 -2.35
N TYR A 229 -3.00 9.44 -1.05
CA TYR A 229 -2.32 8.33 -0.40
C TYR A 229 -0.93 8.02 -0.99
N THR A 230 -0.23 9.06 -1.43
CA THR A 230 1.06 8.92 -2.11
C THR A 230 2.04 9.97 -1.63
N GLU A 231 3.20 9.55 -1.16
CA GLU A 231 4.33 10.44 -0.92
C GLU A 231 5.49 10.19 -1.88
N LYS A 232 6.18 11.26 -2.26
CA LYS A 232 7.18 11.30 -3.32
C LYS A 232 8.52 11.76 -2.78
N TYR A 233 9.55 10.98 -3.00
CA TYR A 233 10.90 11.20 -2.49
C TYR A 233 11.95 11.21 -3.59
N ALA A 234 13.12 11.73 -3.28
CA ALA A 234 14.35 11.44 -3.99
C ALA A 234 15.30 10.71 -3.03
N LEU A 235 15.68 9.49 -3.38
CA LEU A 235 16.57 8.65 -2.60
C LEU A 235 17.81 8.29 -3.41
N LYS A 236 18.95 8.11 -2.73
CA LYS A 236 20.15 7.52 -3.34
C LYS A 236 19.92 6.03 -3.62
N LYS A 237 20.68 5.46 -4.56
CA LYS A 237 20.80 4.01 -4.71
C LYS A 237 21.13 3.38 -3.36
N GLY A 238 20.40 2.35 -2.97
CA GLY A 238 20.61 1.65 -1.70
C GLY A 238 19.36 0.92 -1.20
N THR A 239 19.52 0.27 -0.07
CA THR A 239 18.43 -0.39 0.66
C THR A 239 17.89 0.57 1.71
N TYR A 240 16.58 0.66 1.76
CA TYR A 240 15.79 1.41 2.76
C TYR A 240 14.71 0.49 3.32
N TYR A 241 14.05 0.97 4.36
CA TYR A 241 12.87 0.32 4.90
C TYR A 241 11.74 1.33 5.05
N VAL A 242 10.53 0.88 4.78
CA VAL A 242 9.28 1.56 5.15
C VAL A 242 8.77 0.86 6.39
N ALA A 243 8.90 1.52 7.53
CA ALA A 243 8.47 0.99 8.81
C ALA A 243 7.05 1.45 9.11
N VAL A 244 6.15 0.52 9.31
CA VAL A 244 4.74 0.75 9.67
C VAL A 244 4.47 0.12 11.02
N THR A 245 3.87 0.91 11.91
CA THR A 245 3.38 0.46 13.21
C THR A 245 1.87 0.62 13.19
N SER A 246 1.16 -0.47 12.99
CA SER A 246 -0.31 -0.48 12.92
C SER A 246 -0.86 -1.81 13.41
N SER A 247 -1.97 -1.78 14.11
CA SER A 247 -2.82 -2.92 14.42
C SER A 247 -3.92 -3.13 13.40
N GLN A 248 -4.00 -2.25 12.39
CA GLN A 248 -5.02 -2.30 11.35
C GLN A 248 -4.49 -2.97 10.10
N ARG A 249 -5.40 -3.37 9.24
CA ARG A 249 -5.10 -3.82 7.89
C ARG A 249 -4.59 -2.64 7.06
N TYR A 250 -3.54 -2.83 6.28
CA TYR A 250 -3.04 -1.80 5.37
C TYR A 250 -2.48 -2.40 4.09
N GLN A 251 -2.28 -1.58 3.10
CA GLN A 251 -1.58 -1.97 1.88
C GLN A 251 -0.50 -0.96 1.52
N LEU A 252 0.57 -1.46 0.92
CA LEU A 252 1.69 -0.66 0.46
C LEU A 252 2.16 -1.10 -0.92
N LYS A 253 2.60 -0.13 -1.72
CA LYS A 253 3.46 -0.34 -2.88
C LYS A 253 4.52 0.75 -2.95
N ALA A 254 5.60 0.48 -3.68
CA ALA A 254 6.60 1.49 -3.97
C ALA A 254 7.07 1.40 -5.41
N GLU A 255 7.18 2.55 -6.05
CA GLU A 255 7.71 2.70 -7.39
C GLU A 255 9.00 3.50 -7.34
N SER A 256 10.01 3.09 -8.08
CA SER A 256 11.26 3.82 -8.20
C SER A 256 11.70 3.95 -9.65
N ARG A 257 12.19 5.14 -10.00
CA ARG A 257 12.77 5.39 -11.33
C ARG A 257 14.01 6.25 -11.22
N ALA A 258 14.96 5.99 -12.11
CA ALA A 258 16.15 6.81 -12.21
C ALA A 258 15.78 8.26 -12.52
N TRP A 259 16.41 9.21 -11.83
CA TRP A 259 16.28 10.63 -12.12
C TRP A 259 17.64 11.28 -12.02
N LYS A 260 18.20 11.63 -13.15
CA LYS A 260 19.54 12.22 -13.22
C LYS A 260 19.50 13.66 -12.73
N ASP A 261 20.18 13.91 -11.63
CA ASP A 261 20.45 15.27 -11.19
C ASP A 261 21.46 15.94 -12.12
N GLN A 262 21.10 17.12 -12.62
CA GLN A 262 21.93 17.91 -13.52
C GLN A 262 22.36 19.23 -12.86
N GLY A 263 21.94 19.49 -11.61
CA GLY A 263 22.32 20.67 -10.86
C GLY A 263 23.81 20.72 -10.55
N GLY A 264 24.42 21.87 -10.70
CA GLY A 264 25.80 22.10 -10.25
C GLY A 264 25.83 22.23 -8.71
N LYS A 265 26.83 21.64 -8.07
CA LYS A 265 26.97 21.69 -6.60
C LYS A 265 27.45 23.04 -6.05
N SER A 266 27.80 23.99 -6.90
CA SER A 266 28.23 25.34 -6.53
C SER A 266 27.96 26.32 -7.68
N LYS A 267 28.00 27.62 -7.40
CA LYS A 267 27.86 28.70 -8.39
C LYS A 267 28.89 28.55 -9.53
N LYS A 268 30.15 28.20 -9.21
CA LYS A 268 31.21 27.96 -10.21
C LYS A 268 30.91 26.76 -11.13
N LYS A 269 30.29 25.70 -10.59
CA LYS A 269 29.93 24.47 -11.31
C LYS A 269 28.47 24.45 -11.82
N ALA A 270 27.83 25.62 -11.90
CA ALA A 270 26.44 25.75 -12.30
C ALA A 270 26.17 25.16 -13.70
N LYS A 271 25.14 24.33 -13.85
CA LYS A 271 24.74 23.73 -15.12
C LYS A 271 24.09 24.77 -16.02
N THR A 272 24.61 24.94 -17.25
CA THR A 272 23.99 25.84 -18.24
C THR A 272 22.70 25.26 -18.78
N ILE A 273 21.64 26.08 -18.76
CA ILE A 273 20.37 25.79 -19.41
C ILE A 273 20.21 26.77 -20.60
N LYS A 274 20.21 26.24 -21.81
CA LYS A 274 19.96 27.02 -23.01
C LYS A 274 18.47 27.38 -23.13
N ARG A 275 18.14 28.48 -23.85
CA ARG A 275 16.75 28.90 -24.10
C ARG A 275 15.95 27.76 -24.75
N GLY A 276 14.73 27.50 -24.28
CA GLY A 276 13.86 26.41 -24.74
C GLY A 276 14.22 25.03 -24.17
N LYS A 277 15.38 24.84 -23.49
CA LYS A 277 15.83 23.58 -22.93
C LYS A 277 15.49 23.47 -21.44
N SER A 278 15.52 22.24 -20.93
CA SER A 278 15.26 21.90 -19.53
C SER A 278 16.47 21.26 -18.87
N ALA A 279 16.51 21.31 -17.54
CA ALA A 279 17.40 20.54 -16.71
C ALA A 279 16.61 19.92 -15.56
N ASN A 280 16.99 18.72 -15.17
CA ASN A 280 16.42 18.01 -14.02
C ASN A 280 17.26 18.26 -12.77
N GLY A 281 16.62 18.21 -11.60
CA GLY A 281 17.32 18.29 -10.32
C GLY A 281 16.68 17.38 -9.30
N THR A 282 17.43 17.12 -8.20
CA THR A 282 16.96 16.30 -7.08
C THR A 282 17.23 17.02 -5.76
N VAL A 283 16.34 16.81 -4.83
CA VAL A 283 16.53 17.15 -3.41
C VAL A 283 16.45 15.85 -2.64
N LEU A 284 17.62 15.28 -2.34
CA LEU A 284 17.66 13.98 -1.67
C LEU A 284 17.20 14.11 -0.22
N LEU A 285 16.50 13.08 0.28
CA LEU A 285 16.03 13.03 1.66
C LEU A 285 17.17 13.20 2.68
N THR A 286 18.30 12.59 2.40
CA THR A 286 19.50 12.61 3.28
C THR A 286 20.36 13.88 3.19
N GLU A 287 20.00 14.84 2.33
CA GLU A 287 20.76 16.07 2.17
C GLU A 287 20.35 17.17 3.15
N GLY A 288 21.32 17.97 3.59
CA GLY A 288 21.06 19.12 4.44
C GLY A 288 20.40 20.30 3.69
N THR A 289 19.72 21.18 4.41
CA THR A 289 19.05 22.38 3.87
C THR A 289 20.02 23.40 3.27
N LYS A 290 21.30 23.36 3.64
CA LYS A 290 22.35 24.24 3.09
C LYS A 290 22.80 23.82 1.69
N LYS A 291 22.52 22.58 1.26
CA LYS A 291 22.82 22.14 -0.12
C LYS A 291 21.93 22.87 -1.12
N ALA A 292 22.53 23.19 -2.25
CA ALA A 292 21.85 23.88 -3.32
C ALA A 292 22.28 23.33 -4.68
N ASP A 293 21.32 23.23 -5.59
CA ASP A 293 21.57 23.03 -7.00
C ASP A 293 21.69 24.37 -7.71
N TRP A 294 22.70 24.47 -8.54
CA TRP A 294 23.03 25.68 -9.26
C TRP A 294 22.89 25.46 -10.76
N TYR A 295 22.17 26.40 -11.39
CA TYR A 295 22.04 26.49 -12.84
C TYR A 295 22.45 27.89 -13.28
N LYS A 296 22.86 28.03 -14.55
CA LYS A 296 23.12 29.32 -15.19
C LYS A 296 22.39 29.43 -16.52
N ILE A 297 21.93 30.62 -16.82
CA ILE A 297 21.31 30.99 -18.06
C ILE A 297 21.98 32.27 -18.59
N LYS A 298 22.04 32.43 -19.90
CA LYS A 298 22.60 33.61 -20.55
C LYS A 298 21.51 34.32 -21.34
N LEU A 299 21.33 35.61 -21.09
CA LEU A 299 20.51 36.51 -21.91
C LEU A 299 21.44 37.20 -22.90
N PRO A 300 21.30 36.94 -24.21
CA PRO A 300 22.19 37.53 -25.21
C PRO A 300 21.92 39.04 -25.40
N LYS A 301 20.69 39.47 -25.13
CA LYS A 301 20.24 40.87 -25.23
C LYS A 301 19.26 41.21 -24.10
N LYS A 302 18.99 42.50 -23.90
CA LYS A 302 17.99 42.96 -22.92
C LYS A 302 16.62 42.33 -23.22
N SER A 303 16.13 41.50 -22.31
CA SER A 303 14.89 40.74 -22.50
C SER A 303 14.24 40.34 -21.18
N LYS A 304 12.94 40.02 -21.24
CA LYS A 304 12.26 39.37 -20.09
C LYS A 304 12.75 37.94 -19.95
N MET A 305 12.89 37.49 -18.70
CA MET A 305 13.24 36.12 -18.35
C MET A 305 11.99 35.39 -17.89
N LYS A 306 11.77 34.17 -18.41
CA LYS A 306 10.73 33.27 -17.96
C LYS A 306 11.32 31.88 -17.67
N ILE A 307 11.08 31.33 -16.48
CA ILE A 307 11.56 30.01 -16.05
C ILE A 307 10.35 29.26 -15.53
N LYS A 308 10.06 28.11 -16.12
CA LYS A 308 9.04 27.17 -15.60
C LYS A 308 9.72 26.10 -14.76
N ILE A 309 9.21 25.88 -13.56
CA ILE A 309 9.70 24.85 -12.65
C ILE A 309 8.52 23.99 -12.24
N ALA A 310 8.69 22.67 -12.31
CA ALA A 310 7.72 21.68 -11.84
C ALA A 310 8.38 20.75 -10.84
N THR A 311 7.66 20.36 -9.81
CA THR A 311 8.16 19.52 -8.70
C THR A 311 7.32 18.25 -8.58
N ALA A 312 7.97 17.17 -8.09
CA ALA A 312 7.32 15.97 -7.57
C ALA A 312 8.03 15.64 -6.24
N CYS A 313 7.42 16.06 -5.14
CA CYS A 313 8.05 16.10 -3.82
C CYS A 313 7.06 15.75 -2.72
N THR A 314 7.58 15.36 -1.56
CA THR A 314 6.79 15.21 -0.32
C THR A 314 6.17 16.52 0.13
N GLY A 315 5.02 16.40 0.79
CA GLY A 315 4.32 17.49 1.45
C GLY A 315 3.29 18.19 0.58
N THR A 316 2.38 18.90 1.20
CA THR A 316 1.30 19.67 0.57
C THR A 316 1.59 21.17 0.49
N ALA A 317 2.60 21.63 1.25
CA ALA A 317 3.01 23.04 1.38
C ALA A 317 4.22 23.38 0.50
N SER A 318 4.80 24.54 0.74
CA SER A 318 6.05 24.97 0.09
C SER A 318 7.22 24.04 0.45
N VAL A 319 7.87 23.48 -0.55
CA VAL A 319 8.91 22.45 -0.38
C VAL A 319 10.31 22.92 -0.78
N MET A 320 10.43 23.80 -1.78
CA MET A 320 11.71 24.28 -2.29
C MET A 320 11.71 25.80 -2.47
N LYS A 321 12.88 26.38 -2.28
CA LYS A 321 13.17 27.80 -2.52
C LYS A 321 13.96 27.96 -3.80
N VAL A 322 13.53 28.87 -4.65
CA VAL A 322 14.22 29.23 -5.90
C VAL A 322 14.63 30.69 -5.87
N GLN A 323 15.89 30.97 -6.13
CA GLN A 323 16.45 32.30 -6.19
C GLN A 323 17.09 32.53 -7.56
N ILE A 324 16.91 33.72 -8.13
CA ILE A 324 17.59 34.14 -9.37
C ILE A 324 18.54 35.27 -9.01
N ILE A 325 19.82 35.07 -9.32
CA ILE A 325 20.94 35.93 -8.90
C ILE A 325 21.75 36.38 -10.13
N PRO A 326 21.94 37.66 -10.37
CA PRO A 326 22.84 38.13 -11.43
C PRO A 326 24.31 37.74 -11.18
N ALA A 327 25.08 37.52 -12.24
CA ALA A 327 26.47 37.10 -12.08
C ALA A 327 27.31 38.10 -11.28
N ASN A 328 27.13 39.40 -11.57
CA ASN A 328 27.95 40.47 -11.05
C ASN A 328 27.39 41.15 -9.79
N ARG A 329 26.39 40.53 -9.14
CA ARG A 329 25.75 41.12 -7.96
C ARG A 329 25.43 40.09 -6.92
N HIS A 330 25.40 40.51 -5.65
CA HIS A 330 25.12 39.63 -4.50
C HIS A 330 23.63 39.62 -4.09
N TYR A 331 22.76 40.42 -4.75
CA TYR A 331 21.34 40.46 -4.45
C TYR A 331 20.53 39.51 -5.33
N THR A 332 19.39 39.08 -4.79
CA THR A 332 18.43 38.19 -5.49
C THR A 332 17.43 39.02 -6.29
N LEU A 333 17.39 38.87 -7.60
CA LEU A 333 16.45 39.58 -8.50
C LEU A 333 15.01 39.11 -8.33
N ILE A 334 14.81 37.84 -8.17
CA ILE A 334 13.52 37.22 -7.85
C ILE A 334 13.67 36.63 -6.49
N ASN A 335 13.08 37.29 -5.51
CA ASN A 335 13.17 36.88 -4.15
C ASN A 335 12.35 35.62 -3.96
N SER A 336 13.06 34.55 -3.64
CA SER A 336 12.59 33.26 -3.14
C SER A 336 11.14 32.94 -3.41
N SER A 337 10.85 32.56 -4.62
CA SER A 337 9.59 31.89 -4.87
C SER A 337 9.63 30.51 -4.25
N SER A 338 8.73 30.24 -3.32
CA SER A 338 8.54 28.89 -2.81
C SER A 338 7.81 28.07 -3.85
N LEU A 339 8.33 26.86 -4.10
CA LEU A 339 7.66 25.86 -4.92
C LEU A 339 6.80 24.99 -4.01
N VAL A 340 5.60 24.70 -4.46
CA VAL A 340 4.67 23.78 -3.79
C VAL A 340 4.88 22.38 -4.36
N ALA A 341 4.68 21.36 -3.53
CA ALA A 341 4.74 19.97 -3.96
C ALA A 341 3.76 19.70 -5.11
N ASP A 342 4.20 18.88 -6.06
CA ASP A 342 3.43 18.40 -7.21
C ASP A 342 2.80 19.51 -8.09
N LYS A 343 3.32 20.73 -8.01
CA LYS A 343 2.85 21.87 -8.79
C LYS A 343 3.96 22.46 -9.65
N GLY A 344 3.52 23.03 -10.77
CA GLY A 344 4.39 23.84 -11.62
C GLY A 344 4.25 25.31 -11.30
N LYS A 345 5.35 26.07 -11.37
CA LYS A 345 5.37 27.53 -11.22
C LYS A 345 6.20 28.17 -12.34
N THR A 346 5.68 29.27 -12.90
CA THR A 346 6.44 30.11 -13.83
C THR A 346 6.92 31.35 -13.10
N LEU A 347 8.24 31.53 -13.08
CA LEU A 347 8.91 32.73 -12.59
C LEU A 347 9.22 33.61 -13.76
N ALA A 348 8.74 34.87 -13.75
CA ALA A 348 9.00 35.85 -14.77
C ALA A 348 9.60 37.11 -14.16
N SER A 349 10.56 37.74 -14.82
CA SER A 349 11.04 39.06 -14.44
C SER A 349 9.97 40.12 -14.76
N ARG A 350 9.74 41.06 -13.81
CA ARG A 350 8.84 42.19 -14.04
C ARG A 350 9.30 43.02 -15.26
N ASN A 351 10.57 43.40 -15.24
CA ASN A 351 11.17 44.24 -16.28
C ASN A 351 12.10 43.43 -17.22
N LYS A 352 12.45 43.99 -18.36
CA LYS A 352 13.51 43.46 -19.23
C LYS A 352 14.85 43.55 -18.47
N LEU A 353 15.50 42.41 -18.30
CA LEU A 353 16.82 42.29 -17.68
C LEU A 353 17.92 42.61 -18.69
N LYS A 354 19.04 43.20 -18.24
CA LYS A 354 20.22 43.48 -19.11
C LYS A 354 20.78 42.17 -19.69
N ALA A 355 21.45 42.24 -20.82
CA ALA A 355 22.23 41.09 -21.32
C ALA A 355 23.25 40.66 -20.27
N GLY A 356 23.47 39.35 -20.18
CA GLY A 356 24.41 38.80 -19.16
C GLY A 356 24.03 37.41 -18.65
N THR A 357 24.80 36.97 -17.68
CA THR A 357 24.63 35.66 -17.03
C THR A 357 23.83 35.79 -15.72
N TYR A 358 22.90 34.89 -15.53
CA TYR A 358 22.05 34.79 -14.35
C TYR A 358 22.13 33.37 -13.78
N TYR A 359 22.19 33.27 -12.46
CA TYR A 359 22.21 32.00 -11.76
C TYR A 359 20.85 31.71 -11.15
N ILE A 360 20.46 30.42 -11.17
CA ILE A 360 19.29 29.91 -10.49
C ILE A 360 19.81 29.01 -9.39
N LYS A 361 19.42 29.30 -8.14
CA LYS A 361 19.76 28.50 -6.96
C LYS A 361 18.47 27.84 -6.47
N VAL A 362 18.48 26.52 -6.33
CA VAL A 362 17.40 25.74 -5.75
C VAL A 362 17.86 25.11 -4.45
N THR A 363 17.10 25.33 -3.39
CA THR A 363 17.37 24.77 -2.04
C THR A 363 16.07 24.18 -1.49
N LYS A 364 16.20 23.16 -0.64
CA LYS A 364 15.04 22.67 0.13
C LYS A 364 14.75 23.58 1.31
N LEU A 365 13.48 23.67 1.70
CA LEU A 365 13.05 24.52 2.80
C LEU A 365 13.23 23.87 4.16
N THR A 366 12.95 22.56 4.26
CA THR A 366 13.02 21.81 5.52
C THR A 366 13.91 20.57 5.38
N LYS A 367 14.36 20.00 6.47
CA LYS A 367 15.11 18.73 6.47
C LYS A 367 14.31 17.59 5.86
N SER A 368 13.00 17.57 6.07
CA SER A 368 12.06 16.55 5.56
C SER A 368 11.72 16.68 4.08
N THR A 369 11.96 17.85 3.46
CA THR A 369 11.71 18.02 2.02
C THR A 369 12.56 17.06 1.20
N SER A 370 11.91 16.29 0.32
CA SER A 370 12.58 15.38 -0.62
C SER A 370 11.75 15.26 -1.90
N GLY A 371 12.42 15.05 -3.03
CA GLY A 371 11.76 14.85 -4.31
C GLY A 371 12.61 15.28 -5.49
N VAL A 372 11.96 15.34 -6.64
CA VAL A 372 12.58 15.72 -7.90
C VAL A 372 11.92 16.96 -8.51
N TYR A 373 12.65 17.67 -9.35
CA TYR A 373 12.10 18.80 -10.07
C TYR A 373 12.71 18.94 -11.47
N ARG A 374 12.05 19.71 -12.30
CA ARG A 374 12.52 20.07 -13.64
C ARG A 374 12.43 21.58 -13.84
N ILE A 375 13.52 22.19 -14.31
CA ILE A 375 13.58 23.60 -14.68
C ILE A 375 13.64 23.72 -16.19
N LYS A 376 12.81 24.59 -16.77
CA LYS A 376 12.84 24.95 -18.21
C LYS A 376 13.05 26.43 -18.34
N PHE A 377 14.08 26.82 -19.11
CA PHE A 377 14.25 28.20 -19.56
C PHE A 377 13.36 28.40 -20.78
N MET A 378 12.31 29.22 -20.63
CA MET A 378 11.30 29.42 -21.68
C MET A 378 11.84 30.23 -22.85
N LYS A 379 11.21 30.05 -24.03
CA LYS A 379 11.49 30.86 -25.22
C LYS A 379 11.07 32.30 -25.01
#